data_b7c6a83f36c1b3f3d7159f2cbfdaa571
#
_entry.id   b7c6a83f36c1b3f3d7159f2cbfdaa571
#
_cell.length_a   1.000
_cell.length_b   1.000
_cell.length_c   1.000
_cell.angle_alpha   90.00
_cell.angle_beta   90.00
_cell.angle_gamma   90.00
#
_symmetry.space_group_name_H-M   'P 1'
#
loop_
_entity.id
_entity.type
_entity.pdbx_description
1 polymer ?
#
loop_
_entity_poly.entity_id
_entity_poly.type
_entity_poly.pdbx_seq_one_letter_code
_entity_poly.pdbx_strand_id
1 'polypeptide(L)'
;MHRLLVLLLFFIAFAGYGQSGSRQVAAMTTTTLVSAQDSAFALFEQALELMQKNPFNKREVSWDSLVSSAREQLSDATTLKEAHTVINQCLKQVQGPHSFVMPARHAALYHNDTARLKRAPALRELMGSIDYEMVDDGIGYIAVPWISSTDPVVCMQVADSLQSLIGRLAAQGAKRWIIDLRKNSGGNCWPMLAGMGPLLGNGTCGYFVRKARVTSIRYQDGVALHNSTVMCKVSNPVTLTDEQRQQIVVLTGPKTSSSGEILALAFKGMPRARLMGEPTAGLTTANTTYDLLDGSTLVLTICQEADRHGRICEGKIVPDDLVKSDPLQKEEDVVKDSARMWLQMQ
;
A
#
# COMPACT_ATOMS: atom_id res chain seq x y z
N MET A 1 -23.30 -38.30 -7.36
CA MET A 1 -22.19 -37.51 -7.97
C MET A 1 -22.25 -36.11 -7.39
N HIS A 2 -21.56 -35.88 -6.27
CA HIS A 2 -21.51 -34.55 -5.60
C HIS A 2 -20.33 -33.80 -6.14
N ARG A 3 -20.59 -32.68 -6.78
CA ARG A 3 -19.54 -31.70 -7.16
C ARG A 3 -19.25 -30.82 -5.95
N LEU A 4 -18.09 -31.01 -5.39
CA LEU A 4 -17.54 -30.13 -4.36
C LEU A 4 -17.13 -28.81 -5.01
N LEU A 5 -17.87 -27.75 -4.71
CA LEU A 5 -17.55 -26.39 -5.13
C LEU A 5 -16.53 -25.81 -4.13
N VAL A 6 -15.26 -25.81 -4.51
CA VAL A 6 -14.21 -25.14 -3.71
C VAL A 6 -14.28 -23.65 -4.00
N LEU A 7 -14.95 -22.91 -3.12
CA LEU A 7 -14.91 -21.45 -3.10
C LEU A 7 -13.55 -21.02 -2.51
N LEU A 8 -12.59 -20.64 -3.36
CA LEU A 8 -11.38 -19.95 -2.95
C LEU A 8 -11.74 -18.47 -2.70
N LEU A 9 -12.00 -18.15 -1.44
CA LEU A 9 -12.17 -16.78 -0.97
C LEU A 9 -10.81 -16.07 -0.94
N PHE A 10 -10.69 -15.01 -1.72
CA PHE A 10 -9.58 -14.08 -1.68
C PHE A 10 -9.83 -13.08 -0.56
N PHE A 11 -9.08 -13.18 0.51
CA PHE A 11 -9.05 -12.17 1.56
C PHE A 11 -7.99 -11.12 1.23
N ILE A 12 -8.42 -9.99 0.70
CA ILE A 12 -7.74 -8.71 0.89
C ILE A 12 -8.40 -8.14 2.14
N ALA A 13 -7.67 -8.12 3.26
CA ALA A 13 -8.04 -7.58 4.57
C ALA A 13 -9.55 -7.46 4.83
N PHE A 14 -10.22 -8.56 5.17
CA PHE A 14 -11.51 -8.53 5.84
C PHE A 14 -11.29 -8.63 7.35
N ALA A 15 -11.73 -7.60 8.09
CA ALA A 15 -11.92 -7.71 9.51
C ALA A 15 -13.04 -8.72 9.78
N GLY A 16 -12.69 -9.93 10.19
CA GLY A 16 -13.64 -10.94 10.60
C GLY A 16 -14.19 -10.62 12.00
N TYR A 17 -15.49 -10.40 12.12
CA TYR A 17 -16.19 -10.46 13.39
C TYR A 17 -16.13 -11.90 13.90
N GLY A 18 -15.31 -12.16 14.93
CA GLY A 18 -15.26 -13.42 15.64
C GLY A 18 -16.41 -13.54 16.63
N GLN A 19 -17.31 -14.49 16.40
CA GLN A 19 -18.25 -14.95 17.44
C GLN A 19 -17.50 -15.72 18.51
N SER A 20 -17.65 -15.29 19.78
CA SER A 20 -17.18 -15.96 20.98
C SER A 20 -17.95 -17.27 21.21
N GLY A 21 -17.35 -18.38 20.88
CA GLY A 21 -17.77 -19.71 21.33
C GLY A 21 -16.89 -20.16 22.49
N SER A 22 -17.36 -20.03 23.73
CA SER A 22 -16.69 -20.55 24.90
C SER A 22 -16.68 -22.09 24.87
N ARG A 23 -15.54 -22.68 24.56
CA ARG A 23 -15.24 -24.08 24.93
C ARG A 23 -14.21 -24.06 26.05
N GLN A 24 -14.67 -24.39 27.27
CA GLN A 24 -13.80 -24.78 28.35
C GLN A 24 -13.02 -26.03 27.93
N VAL A 25 -11.73 -25.88 27.70
CA VAL A 25 -10.78 -27.00 27.63
C VAL A 25 -10.02 -27.01 28.94
N ALA A 26 -10.14 -28.14 29.63
CA ALA A 26 -9.48 -28.40 30.91
C ALA A 26 -7.96 -28.14 30.78
N ALA A 27 -7.43 -27.30 31.66
CA ALA A 27 -6.02 -26.99 31.76
C ALA A 27 -5.28 -28.22 32.32
N MET A 28 -4.53 -28.88 31.44
CA MET A 28 -3.35 -29.65 31.88
C MET A 28 -2.14 -28.71 31.73
N THR A 29 -1.79 -28.07 32.83
CA THR A 29 -0.58 -27.23 32.95
C THR A 29 0.63 -28.13 33.06
N THR A 30 1.25 -28.42 31.94
CA THR A 30 2.69 -28.66 31.88
C THR A 30 3.24 -27.54 31.01
N THR A 31 3.62 -26.43 31.63
CA THR A 31 4.33 -25.34 30.97
C THR A 31 5.73 -25.82 30.67
N THR A 32 5.93 -26.53 29.58
CA THR A 32 7.26 -26.72 29.00
C THR A 32 7.72 -25.32 28.60
N LEU A 33 8.79 -24.83 29.22
CA LEU A 33 9.46 -23.59 28.79
C LEU A 33 9.95 -23.84 27.37
N VAL A 34 9.21 -23.36 26.36
CA VAL A 34 9.64 -23.38 24.96
C VAL A 34 10.89 -22.51 24.87
N SER A 35 12.00 -23.07 24.38
CA SER A 35 13.23 -22.30 24.24
C SER A 35 13.04 -21.17 23.22
N ALA A 36 13.87 -20.14 23.31
CA ALA A 36 13.87 -19.07 22.31
C ALA A 36 14.17 -19.61 20.91
N GLN A 37 15.03 -20.62 20.84
CA GLN A 37 15.38 -21.35 19.62
C GLN A 37 14.17 -22.10 19.05
N ASP A 38 13.44 -22.88 19.87
CA ASP A 38 12.22 -23.59 19.41
C ASP A 38 11.18 -22.61 18.88
N SER A 39 11.03 -21.46 19.55
CA SER A 39 10.12 -20.39 19.12
C SER A 39 10.57 -19.77 17.79
N ALA A 40 11.87 -19.58 17.59
CA ALA A 40 12.45 -19.06 16.35
C ALA A 40 12.24 -20.04 15.18
N PHE A 41 12.43 -21.35 15.40
CA PHE A 41 12.16 -22.39 14.43
C PHE A 41 10.68 -22.47 14.08
N ALA A 42 9.79 -22.48 15.07
CA ALA A 42 8.32 -22.52 14.84
C ALA A 42 7.85 -21.32 14.00
N LEU A 43 8.37 -20.14 14.27
CA LEU A 43 8.07 -18.92 13.52
C LEU A 43 8.55 -19.02 12.07
N PHE A 44 9.76 -19.53 11.86
CA PHE A 44 10.32 -19.75 10.53
C PHE A 44 9.50 -20.78 9.74
N GLU A 45 9.14 -21.92 10.33
CA GLU A 45 8.37 -22.97 9.65
C GLU A 45 6.99 -22.44 9.24
N GLN A 46 6.31 -21.65 10.08
CA GLN A 46 5.05 -20.99 9.72
C GLN A 46 5.24 -20.06 8.51
N ALA A 47 6.27 -19.23 8.53
CA ALA A 47 6.56 -18.32 7.42
C ALA A 47 6.95 -19.07 6.14
N LEU A 48 7.71 -20.15 6.25
CA LEU A 48 8.11 -21.01 5.14
C LEU A 48 6.90 -21.65 4.46
N GLU A 49 5.97 -22.20 5.24
CA GLU A 49 4.73 -22.79 4.70
C GLU A 49 3.94 -21.76 3.90
N LEU A 50 3.80 -20.53 4.42
CA LEU A 50 3.12 -19.43 3.73
C LEU A 50 3.86 -19.01 2.45
N MET A 51 5.20 -18.93 2.48
CA MET A 51 6.01 -18.65 1.30
C MET A 51 5.84 -19.73 0.22
N GLN A 52 5.90 -21.01 0.59
CA GLN A 52 5.78 -22.13 -0.36
C GLN A 52 4.38 -22.20 -0.99
N LYS A 53 3.33 -21.89 -0.23
CA LYS A 53 1.94 -21.84 -0.73
C LYS A 53 1.65 -20.63 -1.61
N ASN A 54 2.53 -19.61 -1.60
CA ASN A 54 2.31 -18.41 -2.40
C ASN A 54 2.65 -18.67 -3.88
N PRO A 55 1.67 -18.65 -4.78
CA PRO A 55 1.88 -18.92 -6.20
C PRO A 55 2.58 -17.79 -6.96
N PHE A 56 2.91 -16.67 -6.28
CA PHE A 56 3.60 -15.52 -6.86
C PHE A 56 5.11 -15.53 -6.54
N ASN A 57 5.74 -16.70 -6.51
CA ASN A 57 7.18 -16.76 -6.41
C ASN A 57 7.78 -16.34 -7.76
N LYS A 58 8.54 -15.24 -7.75
CA LYS A 58 9.14 -14.66 -8.98
C LYS A 58 10.40 -15.38 -9.43
N ARG A 59 11.07 -16.10 -8.53
CA ARG A 59 12.38 -16.69 -8.78
C ARG A 59 12.32 -18.20 -8.58
N GLU A 60 12.97 -18.92 -9.47
CA GLU A 60 13.29 -20.31 -9.23
C GLU A 60 14.38 -20.38 -8.16
N VAL A 61 14.06 -20.99 -7.05
CA VAL A 61 14.98 -21.21 -5.93
C VAL A 61 15.01 -22.70 -5.58
N SER A 62 16.16 -23.19 -5.18
CA SER A 62 16.26 -24.50 -4.54
C SER A 62 15.72 -24.36 -3.11
N TRP A 63 14.49 -24.82 -2.88
CA TRP A 63 13.88 -24.77 -1.55
C TRP A 63 14.69 -25.55 -0.52
N ASP A 64 15.26 -26.72 -0.88
CA ASP A 64 16.06 -27.53 0.03
C ASP A 64 17.31 -26.78 0.50
N SER A 65 18.02 -26.12 -0.43
CA SER A 65 19.18 -25.31 -0.09
C SER A 65 18.82 -24.09 0.77
N LEU A 66 17.75 -23.40 0.42
CA LEU A 66 17.26 -22.22 1.16
C LEU A 66 16.87 -22.61 2.59
N VAL A 67 16.11 -23.69 2.76
CA VAL A 67 15.65 -24.19 4.07
C VAL A 67 16.83 -24.68 4.91
N SER A 68 17.76 -25.43 4.30
CA SER A 68 18.95 -25.92 5.00
C SER A 68 19.80 -24.78 5.54
N SER A 69 20.08 -23.76 4.71
CA SER A 69 20.83 -22.58 5.12
C SER A 69 20.10 -21.75 6.19
N ALA A 70 18.78 -21.63 6.09
CA ALA A 70 17.99 -20.92 7.09
C ALA A 70 17.99 -21.64 8.45
N ARG A 71 17.86 -22.95 8.46
CA ARG A 71 17.90 -23.76 9.69
C ARG A 71 19.27 -23.72 10.36
N GLU A 72 20.35 -23.73 9.58
CA GLU A 72 21.70 -23.54 10.10
C GLU A 72 21.84 -22.18 10.80
N GLN A 73 21.37 -21.08 10.19
CA GLN A 73 21.40 -19.75 10.80
C GLN A 73 20.53 -19.66 12.06
N LEU A 74 19.45 -20.44 12.16
CA LEU A 74 18.57 -20.47 13.32
C LEU A 74 19.08 -21.39 14.46
N SER A 75 20.08 -22.23 14.22
CA SER A 75 20.62 -23.15 15.24
C SER A 75 21.20 -22.42 16.46
N ASP A 76 21.69 -21.19 16.26
CA ASP A 76 22.25 -20.34 17.29
C ASP A 76 21.32 -19.18 17.69
N ALA A 77 20.05 -19.18 17.19
CA ALA A 77 19.10 -18.11 17.45
C ALA A 77 18.68 -18.06 18.93
N THR A 78 18.82 -16.89 19.51
CA THR A 78 18.46 -16.60 20.91
C THR A 78 17.26 -15.66 21.02
N THR A 79 16.81 -15.09 19.88
CA THR A 79 15.72 -14.11 19.83
C THR A 79 14.84 -14.31 18.59
N LEU A 80 13.56 -13.93 18.70
CA LEU A 80 12.64 -13.88 17.55
C LEU A 80 13.06 -12.85 16.50
N LYS A 81 13.84 -11.83 16.87
CA LYS A 81 14.39 -10.87 15.92
C LYS A 81 15.36 -11.50 14.93
N GLU A 82 16.12 -12.50 15.37
CA GLU A 82 17.00 -13.28 14.49
C GLU A 82 16.18 -14.12 13.51
N ALA A 83 15.09 -14.74 13.96
CA ALA A 83 14.14 -15.42 13.07
C ALA A 83 13.56 -14.47 12.01
N HIS A 84 13.13 -13.25 12.38
CA HIS A 84 12.69 -12.23 11.41
C HIS A 84 13.77 -11.90 10.38
N THR A 85 15.03 -11.84 10.81
CA THR A 85 16.15 -11.57 9.90
C THR A 85 16.31 -12.68 8.88
N VAL A 86 16.29 -13.94 9.30
CA VAL A 86 16.41 -15.12 8.44
C VAL A 86 15.21 -15.21 7.49
N ILE A 87 13.99 -15.02 8.00
CA ILE A 87 12.76 -15.01 7.17
C ILE A 87 12.84 -13.91 6.09
N ASN A 88 13.29 -12.70 6.45
CA ASN A 88 13.44 -11.61 5.49
C ASN A 88 14.50 -11.89 4.42
N GLN A 89 15.58 -12.59 4.77
CA GLN A 89 16.59 -13.02 3.79
C GLN A 89 16.00 -14.06 2.80
N CYS A 90 15.21 -15.01 3.28
CA CYS A 90 14.50 -15.98 2.44
C CYS A 90 13.50 -15.27 1.51
N LEU A 91 12.68 -14.35 2.03
CA LEU A 91 11.71 -13.58 1.25
C LEU A 91 12.39 -12.78 0.13
N LYS A 92 13.53 -12.15 0.42
CA LYS A 92 14.30 -11.40 -0.57
C LYS A 92 14.80 -12.29 -1.71
N GLN A 93 15.19 -13.54 -1.42
CA GLN A 93 15.62 -14.49 -2.43
C GLN A 93 14.45 -14.97 -3.29
N VAL A 94 13.31 -15.29 -2.68
CA VAL A 94 12.14 -15.89 -3.36
C VAL A 94 11.31 -14.86 -4.11
N GLN A 95 11.03 -13.70 -3.49
CA GLN A 95 10.03 -12.73 -3.98
C GLN A 95 10.57 -11.32 -4.23
N GLY A 96 11.72 -10.99 -3.66
CA GLY A 96 12.31 -9.67 -3.75
C GLY A 96 11.95 -8.76 -2.55
N PRO A 97 12.24 -7.45 -2.65
CA PRO A 97 12.26 -6.56 -1.49
C PRO A 97 10.88 -6.12 -0.97
N HIS A 98 9.79 -6.39 -1.70
CA HIS A 98 8.45 -5.96 -1.30
C HIS A 98 7.75 -6.95 -0.37
N SER A 99 8.35 -8.14 -0.12
CA SER A 99 7.90 -9.09 0.90
C SER A 99 8.78 -9.01 2.12
N PHE A 100 8.18 -8.93 3.32
CA PHE A 100 8.92 -8.74 4.57
C PHE A 100 8.10 -9.15 5.79
N VAL A 101 8.76 -9.29 6.93
CA VAL A 101 8.11 -9.42 8.25
C VAL A 101 7.91 -8.04 8.85
N MET A 102 6.65 -7.66 9.07
CA MET A 102 6.27 -6.46 9.81
C MET A 102 6.29 -6.77 11.32
N PRO A 103 7.13 -6.11 12.11
CA PRO A 103 7.21 -6.37 13.55
C PRO A 103 5.86 -6.15 14.26
N ALA A 104 5.61 -6.89 15.35
CA ALA A 104 4.33 -6.93 16.06
C ALA A 104 3.76 -5.55 16.42
N ARG A 105 4.61 -4.58 16.84
CA ARG A 105 4.14 -3.21 17.12
C ARG A 105 3.61 -2.50 15.88
N HIS A 106 4.28 -2.63 14.74
CA HIS A 106 3.85 -2.02 13.48
C HIS A 106 2.60 -2.73 12.94
N ALA A 107 2.52 -4.05 13.08
CA ALA A 107 1.33 -4.82 12.75
C ALA A 107 0.12 -4.35 13.57
N ALA A 108 0.29 -4.15 14.87
CA ALA A 108 -0.76 -3.63 15.74
C ALA A 108 -1.23 -2.22 15.34
N LEU A 109 -0.31 -1.33 14.94
CA LEU A 109 -0.66 -0.01 14.40
C LEU A 109 -1.43 -0.14 13.08
N TYR A 110 -0.94 -0.96 12.18
CA TYR A 110 -1.53 -1.17 10.85
C TYR A 110 -2.96 -1.71 10.94
N HIS A 111 -3.22 -2.64 11.86
CA HIS A 111 -4.54 -3.23 12.09
C HIS A 111 -5.39 -2.48 13.13
N ASN A 112 -4.90 -1.37 13.70
CA ASN A 112 -5.55 -0.62 14.78
C ASN A 112 -5.91 -1.51 15.99
N ASP A 113 -5.00 -2.43 16.35
CA ASP A 113 -5.17 -3.35 17.47
C ASP A 113 -4.94 -2.61 18.80
N THR A 114 -6.00 -1.99 19.30
CA THR A 114 -5.96 -1.19 20.53
C THR A 114 -5.63 -2.01 21.78
N ALA A 115 -5.88 -3.31 21.78
CA ALA A 115 -5.53 -4.21 22.88
C ALA A 115 -4.01 -4.36 22.99
N ARG A 116 -3.32 -4.61 21.87
CA ARG A 116 -1.85 -4.66 21.81
C ARG A 116 -1.19 -3.30 22.02
N LEU A 117 -1.78 -2.23 21.49
CA LEU A 117 -1.28 -0.87 21.63
C LEU A 117 -1.57 -0.26 22.99
N LYS A 118 -2.51 -0.84 23.77
CA LYS A 118 -3.03 -0.34 25.06
C LYS A 118 -3.65 1.07 24.98
N ARG A 119 -3.88 1.59 23.79
CA ARG A 119 -4.56 2.86 23.47
C ARG A 119 -4.92 2.94 21.99
N ALA A 120 -5.85 3.83 21.64
CA ALA A 120 -6.05 4.20 20.24
C ALA A 120 -4.84 5.01 19.73
N PRO A 121 -4.25 4.66 18.55
CA PRO A 121 -3.17 5.42 17.96
C PRO A 121 -3.68 6.81 17.52
N ALA A 122 -2.81 7.82 17.63
CA ALA A 122 -3.10 9.13 17.06
C ALA A 122 -3.01 9.06 15.53
N LEU A 123 -3.81 9.88 14.82
CA LEU A 123 -3.83 9.87 13.35
C LEU A 123 -2.42 10.07 12.75
N ARG A 124 -1.60 10.93 13.36
CA ARG A 124 -0.19 11.16 12.95
C ARG A 124 0.72 9.91 13.02
N GLU A 125 0.31 8.88 13.76
CA GLU A 125 1.03 7.60 13.83
C GLU A 125 0.61 6.65 12.69
N LEU A 126 -0.52 6.92 12.06
CA LEU A 126 -1.15 6.10 11.03
C LEU A 126 -0.96 6.66 9.62
N MET A 127 -0.60 7.92 9.51
CA MET A 127 -0.39 8.59 8.21
C MET A 127 0.60 9.75 8.33
N GLY A 128 1.19 10.13 7.18
CA GLY A 128 1.97 11.36 7.05
C GLY A 128 1.10 12.62 7.05
N SER A 129 1.73 13.81 7.04
CA SER A 129 1.02 15.08 6.91
C SER A 129 0.45 15.26 5.50
N ILE A 130 -0.68 15.96 5.42
CA ILE A 130 -1.23 16.44 4.15
C ILE A 130 -0.85 17.93 4.03
N ASP A 131 0.08 18.23 3.12
CA ASP A 131 0.40 19.60 2.78
C ASP A 131 -0.44 20.02 1.57
N TYR A 132 -1.02 21.23 1.60
CA TYR A 132 -1.87 21.72 0.51
C TYR A 132 -1.82 23.26 0.44
N GLU A 133 -1.93 23.80 -0.76
CA GLU A 133 -1.97 25.24 -0.99
C GLU A 133 -2.50 25.57 -2.39
N MET A 134 -2.89 26.84 -2.59
CA MET A 134 -2.93 27.42 -3.92
C MET A 134 -1.53 27.91 -4.26
N VAL A 135 -0.90 27.30 -5.27
CA VAL A 135 0.49 27.62 -5.68
C VAL A 135 0.52 28.88 -6.56
N ASP A 136 -0.51 29.03 -7.38
CA ASP A 136 -0.72 30.15 -8.30
C ASP A 136 -2.21 30.30 -8.61
N ASP A 137 -2.59 31.34 -9.35
CA ASP A 137 -3.96 31.51 -9.81
C ASP A 137 -4.42 30.27 -10.59
N GLY A 138 -5.38 29.56 -10.00
CA GLY A 138 -5.99 28.35 -10.57
C GLY A 138 -5.17 27.06 -10.49
N ILE A 139 -4.06 27.03 -9.73
CA ILE A 139 -3.27 25.80 -9.50
C ILE A 139 -3.37 25.37 -8.03
N GLY A 140 -4.07 24.27 -7.76
CA GLY A 140 -4.11 23.64 -6.46
C GLY A 140 -2.98 22.60 -6.30
N TYR A 141 -2.35 22.58 -5.13
CA TYR A 141 -1.32 21.61 -4.74
C TYR A 141 -1.81 20.78 -3.58
N ILE A 142 -1.60 19.45 -3.64
CA ILE A 142 -1.88 18.52 -2.55
C ILE A 142 -0.78 17.46 -2.50
N ALA A 143 -0.10 17.36 -1.35
CA ALA A 143 0.79 16.24 -1.05
C ALA A 143 -0.04 15.11 -0.43
N VAL A 144 -0.08 13.95 -1.09
CA VAL A 144 -0.81 12.77 -0.59
C VAL A 144 0.12 11.97 0.32
N PRO A 145 -0.23 11.76 1.59
CA PRO A 145 0.63 11.10 2.55
C PRO A 145 0.66 9.57 2.34
N TRP A 146 1.66 8.91 2.95
CA TRP A 146 1.59 7.48 3.24
C TRP A 146 0.49 7.20 4.27
N ILE A 147 -0.16 6.03 4.20
CA ILE A 147 -1.28 5.67 5.10
C ILE A 147 -1.07 4.25 5.60
N SER A 148 -0.73 4.11 6.88
CA SER A 148 -0.48 2.81 7.52
C SER A 148 -1.65 2.43 8.44
N SER A 149 -2.83 2.23 7.85
CA SER A 149 -4.00 1.73 8.57
C SER A 149 -4.93 0.96 7.65
N THR A 150 -5.52 -0.12 8.19
CA THR A 150 -6.63 -0.86 7.57
C THR A 150 -7.96 -0.62 8.28
N ASP A 151 -7.96 0.20 9.34
CA ASP A 151 -9.19 0.56 10.06
C ASP A 151 -10.14 1.35 9.14
N PRO A 152 -11.39 0.88 8.94
CA PRO A 152 -12.31 1.53 8.01
C PRO A 152 -12.67 2.98 8.38
N VAL A 153 -12.71 3.30 9.68
CA VAL A 153 -13.02 4.66 10.15
C VAL A 153 -11.86 5.60 9.84
N VAL A 154 -10.63 5.18 10.14
CA VAL A 154 -9.43 5.94 9.81
C VAL A 154 -9.31 6.12 8.29
N CYS A 155 -9.51 5.07 7.51
CA CYS A 155 -9.48 5.13 6.05
C CYS A 155 -10.51 6.13 5.50
N MET A 156 -11.74 6.10 6.01
CA MET A 156 -12.79 7.05 5.62
C MET A 156 -12.40 8.49 5.98
N GLN A 157 -11.91 8.74 7.20
CA GLN A 157 -11.51 10.08 7.66
C GLN A 157 -10.38 10.67 6.79
N VAL A 158 -9.42 9.84 6.39
CA VAL A 158 -8.33 10.27 5.48
C VAL A 158 -8.88 10.61 4.10
N ALA A 159 -9.74 9.76 3.53
CA ALA A 159 -10.37 9.99 2.24
C ALA A 159 -11.25 11.25 2.24
N ASP A 160 -12.05 11.46 3.30
CA ASP A 160 -12.86 12.66 3.51
C ASP A 160 -11.99 13.91 3.58
N SER A 161 -10.88 13.85 4.30
CA SER A 161 -9.93 14.96 4.42
C SER A 161 -9.36 15.36 3.06
N LEU A 162 -8.90 14.39 2.27
CA LEU A 162 -8.36 14.64 0.92
C LEU A 162 -9.42 15.26 0.00
N GLN A 163 -10.64 14.72 -0.04
CA GLN A 163 -11.72 15.28 -0.87
C GLN A 163 -12.15 16.67 -0.39
N SER A 164 -12.21 16.90 0.92
CA SER A 164 -12.52 18.22 1.48
C SER A 164 -11.50 19.29 1.03
N LEU A 165 -10.20 18.94 1.01
CA LEU A 165 -9.14 19.83 0.54
C LEU A 165 -9.26 20.10 -0.96
N ILE A 166 -9.54 19.07 -1.78
CA ILE A 166 -9.81 19.23 -3.21
C ILE A 166 -11.00 20.19 -3.42
N GLY A 167 -12.11 19.96 -2.74
CA GLY A 167 -13.31 20.82 -2.84
C GLY A 167 -13.03 22.26 -2.41
N ARG A 168 -12.26 22.46 -1.33
CA ARG A 168 -11.86 23.79 -0.86
C ARG A 168 -10.99 24.53 -1.89
N LEU A 169 -9.96 23.89 -2.43
CA LEU A 169 -9.10 24.50 -3.44
C LEU A 169 -9.87 24.77 -4.74
N ALA A 170 -10.77 23.87 -5.16
CA ALA A 170 -11.64 24.10 -6.30
C ALA A 170 -12.59 25.30 -6.10
N ALA A 171 -13.13 25.47 -4.90
CA ALA A 171 -13.95 26.64 -4.55
C ALA A 171 -13.14 27.96 -4.52
N GLN A 172 -11.82 27.88 -4.29
CA GLN A 172 -10.88 28.99 -4.41
C GLN A 172 -10.42 29.27 -5.84
N GLY A 173 -10.92 28.49 -6.81
CA GLY A 173 -10.61 28.69 -8.24
C GLY A 173 -9.59 27.74 -8.83
N ALA A 174 -9.18 26.69 -8.11
CA ALA A 174 -8.28 25.68 -8.69
C ALA A 174 -8.96 24.95 -9.87
N LYS A 175 -8.27 24.93 -11.01
CA LYS A 175 -8.65 24.26 -12.25
C LYS A 175 -7.58 23.27 -12.73
N ARG A 176 -6.36 23.48 -12.29
CA ARG A 176 -5.16 22.68 -12.59
C ARG A 176 -4.54 22.20 -11.27
N TRP A 177 -3.85 21.08 -11.29
CA TRP A 177 -3.50 20.42 -10.05
C TRP A 177 -2.07 19.89 -10.05
N ILE A 178 -1.39 20.03 -8.93
CA ILE A 178 -0.14 19.34 -8.61
C ILE A 178 -0.42 18.36 -7.50
N ILE A 179 -0.22 17.07 -7.77
CA ILE A 179 -0.38 15.97 -6.80
C ILE A 179 1.00 15.45 -6.44
N ASP A 180 1.44 15.69 -5.22
CA ASP A 180 2.79 15.33 -4.80
C ASP A 180 2.82 13.98 -4.08
N LEU A 181 3.47 13.00 -4.71
CA LEU A 181 3.70 11.66 -4.18
C LEU A 181 5.15 11.43 -3.75
N ARG A 182 6.03 12.41 -3.84
CA ARG A 182 7.47 12.25 -3.60
C ARG A 182 7.81 11.74 -2.20
N LYS A 183 6.96 12.02 -1.21
CA LYS A 183 7.09 11.55 0.18
C LYS A 183 6.15 10.37 0.51
N ASN A 184 5.39 9.87 -0.46
CA ASN A 184 4.44 8.78 -0.25
C ASN A 184 5.13 7.42 -0.34
N SER A 185 5.46 6.83 0.79
CA SER A 185 6.10 5.51 0.89
C SER A 185 5.10 4.33 0.85
N GLY A 186 3.84 4.57 0.53
CA GLY A 186 2.83 3.53 0.37
C GLY A 186 1.92 3.33 1.59
N GLY A 187 1.60 2.08 1.88
CA GLY A 187 0.66 1.65 2.92
C GLY A 187 -0.66 1.15 2.35
N ASN A 188 -1.79 1.78 2.67
CA ASN A 188 -3.11 1.43 2.16
C ASN A 188 -3.51 2.34 1.00
N CYS A 189 -3.65 1.80 -0.21
CA CYS A 189 -4.01 2.57 -1.41
C CYS A 189 -5.49 3.01 -1.44
N TRP A 190 -6.38 2.30 -0.75
CA TRP A 190 -7.82 2.51 -0.90
C TRP A 190 -8.30 3.88 -0.43
N PRO A 191 -7.87 4.40 0.76
CA PRO A 191 -8.21 5.77 1.14
C PRO A 191 -7.56 6.83 0.25
N MET A 192 -6.37 6.55 -0.33
CA MET A 192 -5.74 7.44 -1.30
C MET A 192 -6.57 7.54 -2.58
N LEU A 193 -7.00 6.39 -3.14
CA LEU A 193 -7.83 6.33 -4.34
C LEU A 193 -9.21 6.97 -4.12
N ALA A 194 -9.86 6.68 -2.98
CA ALA A 194 -11.13 7.31 -2.64
C ALA A 194 -10.99 8.82 -2.47
N GLY A 195 -9.94 9.27 -1.75
CA GLY A 195 -9.68 10.68 -1.50
C GLY A 195 -9.33 11.47 -2.77
N MET A 196 -8.54 10.87 -3.67
CA MET A 196 -8.16 11.51 -4.94
C MET A 196 -9.20 11.32 -6.06
N GLY A 197 -10.28 10.63 -5.78
CA GLY A 197 -11.35 10.28 -6.71
C GLY A 197 -11.91 11.44 -7.54
N PRO A 198 -12.17 12.64 -6.99
CA PRO A 198 -12.63 13.79 -7.78
C PRO A 198 -11.72 14.15 -8.95
N LEU A 199 -10.40 13.93 -8.81
CA LEU A 199 -9.41 14.18 -9.86
C LEU A 199 -9.22 12.97 -10.79
N LEU A 200 -9.35 11.74 -10.25
CA LEU A 200 -9.26 10.51 -11.05
C LEU A 200 -10.47 10.34 -11.98
N GLY A 201 -11.64 10.80 -11.56
CA GLY A 201 -12.91 10.57 -12.25
C GLY A 201 -13.42 9.13 -12.09
N ASN A 202 -14.71 8.93 -12.38
CA ASN A 202 -15.33 7.61 -12.32
C ASN A 202 -14.74 6.66 -13.38
N GLY A 203 -14.54 5.40 -12.99
CA GLY A 203 -14.07 4.34 -13.88
C GLY A 203 -12.92 3.52 -13.33
N THR A 204 -12.21 2.84 -14.22
CA THR A 204 -11.05 2.02 -13.90
C THR A 204 -9.82 2.87 -13.70
N CYS A 205 -9.14 2.69 -12.56
CA CYS A 205 -7.90 3.35 -12.18
C CYS A 205 -6.66 2.50 -12.47
N GLY A 206 -6.81 1.19 -12.50
CA GLY A 206 -5.72 0.24 -12.71
C GLY A 206 -6.18 -1.19 -12.48
N TYR A 207 -5.22 -2.11 -12.43
CA TYR A 207 -5.50 -3.53 -12.24
C TYR A 207 -4.45 -4.19 -11.35
N PHE A 208 -4.88 -5.25 -10.64
CA PHE A 208 -3.99 -6.26 -10.09
C PHE A 208 -3.96 -7.48 -11.01
N VAL A 209 -2.77 -7.91 -11.37
CA VAL A 209 -2.53 -9.01 -12.33
C VAL A 209 -1.78 -10.14 -11.65
N ARG A 210 -2.38 -11.33 -11.67
CA ARG A 210 -1.78 -12.54 -11.11
C ARG A 210 -1.97 -13.70 -12.08
N LYS A 211 -0.93 -14.03 -12.84
CA LYS A 211 -1.02 -15.01 -13.93
C LYS A 211 -2.18 -14.65 -14.87
N ALA A 212 -3.10 -15.57 -15.14
CA ALA A 212 -4.28 -15.31 -15.97
C ALA A 212 -5.43 -14.55 -15.28
N ARG A 213 -5.31 -14.25 -13.97
CA ARG A 213 -6.33 -13.53 -13.21
C ARG A 213 -6.04 -12.05 -13.18
N VAL A 214 -6.99 -11.26 -13.67
CA VAL A 214 -6.95 -9.79 -13.64
C VAL A 214 -8.13 -9.29 -12.81
N THR A 215 -7.87 -8.37 -11.88
CA THR A 215 -8.91 -7.73 -11.06
C THR A 215 -8.76 -6.22 -11.16
N SER A 216 -9.89 -5.50 -11.26
CA SER A 216 -9.88 -4.05 -11.47
C SER A 216 -9.82 -3.27 -10.16
N ILE A 217 -9.08 -2.15 -10.22
CA ILE A 217 -9.08 -1.08 -9.22
C ILE A 217 -9.95 0.03 -9.82
N ARG A 218 -11.00 0.46 -9.10
CA ARG A 218 -11.97 1.41 -9.64
C ARG A 218 -12.28 2.50 -8.62
N TYR A 219 -12.68 3.66 -9.15
CA TYR A 219 -13.34 4.70 -8.39
C TYR A 219 -14.74 4.95 -8.97
N GLN A 220 -15.73 5.12 -8.10
CA GLN A 220 -17.11 5.44 -8.49
C GLN A 220 -17.79 6.26 -7.40
N ASP A 221 -18.11 7.52 -7.67
CA ASP A 221 -18.95 8.40 -6.83
C ASP A 221 -18.58 8.37 -5.34
N GLY A 222 -17.32 8.60 -5.03
CA GLY A 222 -16.81 8.61 -3.64
C GLY A 222 -16.36 7.24 -3.12
N VAL A 223 -16.42 6.20 -3.93
CA VAL A 223 -16.11 4.82 -3.53
C VAL A 223 -14.91 4.28 -4.30
N ALA A 224 -13.89 3.82 -3.58
CA ALA A 224 -12.81 3.00 -4.15
C ALA A 224 -13.19 1.51 -4.07
N LEU A 225 -13.07 0.82 -5.19
CA LEU A 225 -13.55 -0.55 -5.39
C LEU A 225 -12.43 -1.46 -5.88
N HIS A 226 -12.41 -2.69 -5.35
CA HIS A 226 -11.69 -3.82 -5.92
C HIS A 226 -12.69 -4.72 -6.65
N ASN A 227 -12.70 -4.73 -7.97
CA ASN A 227 -13.83 -5.22 -8.78
C ASN A 227 -15.15 -4.53 -8.37
N SER A 228 -16.05 -5.29 -7.71
CA SER A 228 -17.32 -4.81 -7.15
C SER A 228 -17.30 -4.64 -5.62
N THR A 229 -16.20 -5.02 -4.96
CA THR A 229 -16.09 -4.94 -3.50
C THR A 229 -15.70 -3.53 -3.08
N VAL A 230 -16.48 -2.93 -2.17
CA VAL A 230 -16.18 -1.63 -1.56
C VAL A 230 -14.98 -1.79 -0.63
N MET A 231 -13.93 -1.03 -0.90
CA MET A 231 -12.69 -1.03 -0.10
C MET A 231 -12.56 0.21 0.78
N CYS A 232 -12.98 1.37 0.27
CA CYS A 232 -13.05 2.61 1.02
C CYS A 232 -14.13 3.50 0.41
N LYS A 233 -14.85 4.25 1.25
CA LYS A 233 -15.84 5.24 0.79
C LYS A 233 -15.68 6.53 1.58
N VAL A 234 -16.01 7.64 0.97
CA VAL A 234 -16.11 8.94 1.63
C VAL A 234 -17.54 9.18 2.14
N SER A 235 -17.67 10.03 3.16
CA SER A 235 -18.96 10.38 3.74
C SER A 235 -19.79 11.29 2.82
N ASN A 236 -19.13 12.29 2.22
CA ASN A 236 -19.75 13.29 1.34
C ASN A 236 -18.88 13.47 0.08
N PRO A 237 -19.19 12.78 -1.02
CA PRO A 237 -18.40 12.83 -2.23
C PRO A 237 -18.35 14.24 -2.84
N VAL A 238 -17.14 14.71 -3.13
CA VAL A 238 -16.92 15.95 -3.88
C VAL A 238 -16.96 15.63 -5.38
N THR A 239 -17.73 16.41 -6.13
CA THR A 239 -17.77 16.34 -7.60
C THR A 239 -17.13 17.59 -8.17
N LEU A 240 -16.20 17.42 -9.09
CA LEU A 240 -15.57 18.47 -9.86
C LEU A 240 -16.15 18.52 -11.27
N THR A 241 -16.33 19.72 -11.81
CA THR A 241 -16.62 19.92 -13.23
C THR A 241 -15.38 19.65 -14.08
N ASP A 242 -15.53 19.46 -15.39
CA ASP A 242 -14.36 19.30 -16.28
C ASP A 242 -13.48 20.54 -16.28
N GLU A 243 -14.04 21.73 -16.08
CA GLU A 243 -13.30 22.98 -15.95
C GLU A 243 -12.43 23.01 -14.67
N GLN A 244 -12.86 22.36 -13.60
CA GLN A 244 -12.13 22.29 -12.32
C GLN A 244 -11.06 21.19 -12.29
N ARG A 245 -10.87 20.43 -13.37
CA ARG A 245 -9.86 19.36 -13.49
C ARG A 245 -9.22 19.32 -14.87
N GLN A 246 -8.77 20.47 -15.36
CA GLN A 246 -8.24 20.62 -16.73
C GLN A 246 -6.96 19.84 -16.95
N GLN A 247 -5.94 20.10 -16.12
CA GLN A 247 -4.63 19.46 -16.20
C GLN A 247 -4.14 19.06 -14.81
N ILE A 248 -3.43 17.93 -14.75
CA ILE A 248 -2.90 17.36 -13.51
C ILE A 248 -1.43 17.00 -13.73
N VAL A 249 -0.55 17.47 -12.87
CA VAL A 249 0.84 16.99 -12.79
C VAL A 249 0.98 16.18 -11.50
N VAL A 250 1.48 14.96 -11.62
CA VAL A 250 1.77 14.08 -10.49
C VAL A 250 3.28 14.05 -10.28
N LEU A 251 3.74 14.53 -9.13
CA LEU A 251 5.15 14.51 -8.77
C LEU A 251 5.53 13.16 -8.19
N THR A 252 6.56 12.53 -8.77
CA THR A 252 7.11 11.26 -8.29
C THR A 252 8.58 11.39 -7.91
N GLY A 253 9.08 10.46 -7.11
CA GLY A 253 10.48 10.41 -6.72
C GLY A 253 10.88 9.06 -6.12
N PRO A 254 12.16 8.87 -5.73
CA PRO A 254 12.68 7.58 -5.26
C PRO A 254 12.02 7.03 -4.00
N LYS A 255 11.29 7.87 -3.25
CA LYS A 255 10.52 7.44 -2.08
C LYS A 255 9.05 7.15 -2.39
N THR A 256 8.56 7.49 -3.59
CA THR A 256 7.24 7.05 -4.05
C THR A 256 7.26 5.54 -4.21
N SER A 257 6.51 4.80 -3.38
CA SER A 257 6.59 3.34 -3.36
C SER A 257 5.25 2.67 -3.07
N SER A 258 5.10 1.42 -3.53
CA SER A 258 3.94 0.56 -3.23
C SER A 258 2.61 1.26 -3.52
N SER A 259 1.73 1.46 -2.54
CA SER A 259 0.44 2.16 -2.73
C SER A 259 0.57 3.58 -3.29
N GLY A 260 1.71 4.26 -3.09
CA GLY A 260 2.03 5.52 -3.77
C GLY A 260 2.24 5.31 -5.27
N GLU A 261 2.80 4.17 -5.66
CA GLU A 261 2.96 3.79 -7.06
C GLU A 261 1.62 3.38 -7.70
N ILE A 262 0.73 2.69 -6.96
CA ILE A 262 -0.66 2.44 -7.41
C ILE A 262 -1.36 3.76 -7.73
N LEU A 263 -1.22 4.77 -6.86
CA LEU A 263 -1.84 6.07 -7.10
C LEU A 263 -1.20 6.79 -8.30
N ALA A 264 0.12 6.72 -8.48
CA ALA A 264 0.79 7.25 -9.67
C ALA A 264 0.29 6.55 -10.95
N LEU A 265 0.15 5.22 -10.94
CA LEU A 265 -0.40 4.44 -12.07
C LEU A 265 -1.86 4.80 -12.35
N ALA A 266 -2.65 5.14 -11.32
CA ALA A 266 -4.03 5.55 -11.50
C ALA A 266 -4.16 6.85 -12.32
N PHE A 267 -3.18 7.74 -12.23
CA PHE A 267 -3.11 8.95 -13.07
C PHE A 267 -2.40 8.71 -14.40
N LYS A 268 -1.45 7.76 -14.45
CA LYS A 268 -0.68 7.48 -15.66
C LYS A 268 -1.60 7.04 -16.80
N GLY A 269 -1.42 7.69 -17.95
CA GLY A 269 -2.23 7.42 -19.13
C GLY A 269 -3.61 8.10 -19.17
N MET A 270 -3.94 8.95 -18.18
CA MET A 270 -5.07 9.89 -18.32
C MET A 270 -4.69 10.99 -19.30
N PRO A 271 -5.58 11.38 -20.24
CA PRO A 271 -5.28 12.42 -21.22
C PRO A 271 -4.89 13.77 -20.60
N ARG A 272 -5.38 14.04 -19.38
CA ARG A 272 -5.16 15.29 -18.65
C ARG A 272 -4.09 15.19 -17.56
N ALA A 273 -3.44 14.03 -17.38
CA ALA A 273 -2.44 13.84 -16.34
C ALA A 273 -1.05 13.53 -16.92
N ARG A 274 -0.03 14.06 -16.25
CA ARG A 274 1.36 13.88 -16.58
C ARG A 274 2.17 13.61 -15.32
N LEU A 275 3.07 12.64 -15.35
CA LEU A 275 3.98 12.37 -14.27
C LEU A 275 5.26 13.15 -14.46
N MET A 276 5.77 13.81 -13.42
CA MET A 276 6.98 14.61 -13.44
C MET A 276 7.86 14.35 -12.23
N GLY A 277 9.17 14.41 -12.38
CA GLY A 277 10.15 14.25 -11.32
C GLY A 277 11.12 13.10 -11.57
N GLU A 278 11.34 12.26 -10.56
CA GLU A 278 12.28 11.14 -10.64
C GLU A 278 11.55 9.79 -10.64
N PRO A 279 12.19 8.72 -11.14
CA PRO A 279 11.64 7.38 -11.09
C PRO A 279 11.33 6.94 -9.66
N THR A 280 10.23 6.18 -9.49
CA THR A 280 9.77 5.67 -8.21
C THR A 280 10.68 4.58 -7.62
N ALA A 281 10.32 4.04 -6.45
CA ALA A 281 11.07 2.98 -5.79
C ALA A 281 11.10 1.65 -6.59
N GLY A 282 10.03 1.34 -7.31
CA GLY A 282 9.91 0.11 -8.09
C GLY A 282 9.26 -1.04 -7.33
N LEU A 283 8.43 -0.75 -6.35
CA LEU A 283 7.64 -1.72 -5.61
C LEU A 283 6.21 -1.84 -6.18
N THR A 284 6.13 -1.96 -7.51
CA THR A 284 4.88 -2.03 -8.31
C THR A 284 4.24 -3.42 -8.25
N THR A 285 3.99 -3.89 -7.04
CA THR A 285 3.33 -5.16 -6.75
C THR A 285 2.40 -4.99 -5.55
N ALA A 286 1.35 -5.80 -5.46
CA ALA A 286 0.47 -5.78 -4.30
C ALA A 286 0.75 -6.97 -3.38
N ASN A 287 0.55 -6.73 -2.09
CA ASN A 287 0.82 -7.66 -1.02
C ASN A 287 -0.46 -8.13 -0.33
N THR A 288 -0.40 -9.29 0.30
CA THR A 288 -1.34 -9.74 1.33
C THR A 288 -0.59 -9.95 2.64
N THR A 289 -1.33 -10.01 3.72
CA THR A 289 -0.78 -10.12 5.09
C THR A 289 -1.24 -11.40 5.75
N TYR A 290 -0.37 -12.01 6.56
CA TYR A 290 -0.64 -13.19 7.37
C TYR A 290 -0.10 -12.98 8.78
N ASP A 291 -0.94 -13.22 9.78
CA ASP A 291 -0.49 -13.14 11.18
C ASP A 291 0.46 -14.28 11.51
N LEU A 292 1.53 -13.95 12.19
CA LEU A 292 2.52 -14.89 12.69
C LEU A 292 2.36 -15.14 14.19
N LEU A 293 2.92 -16.27 14.66
CA LEU A 293 2.79 -16.75 16.04
C LEU A 293 3.24 -15.76 17.11
N ASP A 294 4.20 -14.91 16.81
CA ASP A 294 4.75 -13.90 17.71
C ASP A 294 4.00 -12.56 17.67
N GLY A 295 2.91 -12.51 16.90
CA GLY A 295 2.11 -11.30 16.70
C GLY A 295 2.68 -10.34 15.67
N SER A 296 3.79 -10.67 15.01
CA SER A 296 4.22 -10.00 13.79
C SER A 296 3.33 -10.38 12.61
N THR A 297 3.49 -9.73 11.49
CA THR A 297 2.72 -9.99 10.27
C THR A 297 3.68 -10.27 9.11
N LEU A 298 3.50 -11.39 8.44
CA LEU A 298 4.18 -11.68 7.19
C LEU A 298 3.47 -10.97 6.04
N VAL A 299 4.18 -10.09 5.38
CA VAL A 299 3.72 -9.35 4.19
C VAL A 299 4.27 -10.06 2.96
N LEU A 300 3.38 -10.60 2.12
CA LEU A 300 3.76 -11.37 0.93
C LEU A 300 3.24 -10.73 -0.34
N THR A 301 4.10 -10.56 -1.32
CA THR A 301 3.73 -10.17 -2.69
C THR A 301 2.90 -11.27 -3.34
N ILE A 302 1.75 -10.88 -3.92
CA ILE A 302 0.80 -11.83 -4.53
C ILE A 302 0.43 -11.51 -5.98
N CYS A 303 0.65 -10.29 -6.46
CA CYS A 303 0.33 -9.89 -7.83
C CYS A 303 1.15 -8.67 -8.26
N GLN A 304 1.15 -8.41 -9.57
CA GLN A 304 1.71 -7.20 -10.19
C GLN A 304 0.62 -6.13 -10.31
N GLU A 305 1.06 -4.88 -10.42
CA GLU A 305 0.21 -3.74 -10.70
C GLU A 305 0.24 -3.40 -12.19
N ALA A 306 -0.91 -2.98 -12.72
CA ALA A 306 -1.03 -2.47 -14.07
C ALA A 306 -1.77 -1.14 -14.08
N ASP A 307 -1.42 -0.29 -15.07
CA ASP A 307 -2.09 0.99 -15.28
C ASP A 307 -3.56 0.81 -15.74
N ARG A 308 -4.27 1.93 -15.94
CA ARG A 308 -5.67 1.94 -16.38
C ARG A 308 -5.92 1.28 -17.74
N HIS A 309 -4.87 1.09 -18.55
CA HIS A 309 -4.92 0.43 -19.86
C HIS A 309 -4.53 -1.05 -19.77
N GLY A 310 -4.26 -1.57 -18.57
CA GLY A 310 -3.85 -2.95 -18.35
C GLY A 310 -2.38 -3.24 -18.64
N ARG A 311 -1.55 -2.22 -18.85
CA ARG A 311 -0.10 -2.40 -19.04
C ARG A 311 0.56 -2.66 -17.69
N ILE A 312 1.14 -3.85 -17.53
CA ILE A 312 1.84 -4.24 -16.31
C ILE A 312 3.06 -3.32 -16.12
N CYS A 313 3.21 -2.80 -14.91
CA CYS A 313 4.40 -2.08 -14.51
C CYS A 313 5.37 -3.01 -13.79
N GLU A 314 6.56 -3.19 -14.37
CA GLU A 314 7.63 -3.97 -13.75
C GLU A 314 8.74 -3.04 -13.27
N GLY A 315 8.91 -2.97 -11.93
CA GLY A 315 9.91 -2.12 -11.32
C GLY A 315 9.50 -0.64 -11.25
N LYS A 316 10.42 0.26 -11.54
CA LYS A 316 10.22 1.71 -11.35
C LYS A 316 9.26 2.30 -12.37
N ILE A 317 8.33 3.13 -11.89
CA ILE A 317 7.55 4.00 -12.76
C ILE A 317 8.47 5.15 -13.17
N VAL A 318 8.76 5.23 -14.47
CA VAL A 318 9.48 6.36 -15.04
C VAL A 318 8.46 7.46 -15.34
N PRO A 319 8.66 8.70 -14.83
CA PRO A 319 7.78 9.82 -15.13
C PRO A 319 7.87 10.21 -16.61
N ASP A 320 6.86 10.95 -17.08
CA ASP A 320 6.82 11.44 -18.46
C ASP A 320 7.87 12.55 -18.69
N ASP A 321 8.13 13.35 -17.65
CA ASP A 321 9.18 14.37 -17.62
C ASP A 321 10.16 14.10 -16.48
N LEU A 322 11.40 13.81 -16.84
CA LEU A 322 12.49 13.64 -15.86
C LEU A 322 12.98 15.00 -15.36
N VAL A 323 12.70 15.30 -14.11
CA VAL A 323 13.20 16.48 -13.41
C VAL A 323 13.88 16.02 -12.13
N LYS A 324 15.18 16.25 -12.01
CA LYS A 324 15.95 15.87 -10.82
C LYS A 324 15.88 16.97 -9.77
N SER A 325 15.64 16.59 -8.52
CA SER A 325 15.85 17.46 -7.38
C SER A 325 17.36 17.73 -7.23
N ASP A 326 17.72 18.98 -7.00
CA ASP A 326 19.10 19.34 -6.66
C ASP A 326 19.29 19.27 -5.13
N PRO A 327 20.08 18.32 -4.60
CA PRO A 327 20.31 18.21 -3.17
C PRO A 327 21.04 19.43 -2.56
N LEU A 328 21.68 20.23 -3.40
CA LEU A 328 22.42 21.44 -2.99
C LEU A 328 21.52 22.68 -2.91
N GLN A 329 20.41 22.69 -3.64
CA GLN A 329 19.44 23.80 -3.67
C GLN A 329 18.22 23.45 -2.79
N LYS A 330 18.44 23.37 -1.48
CA LYS A 330 17.38 22.95 -0.53
C LYS A 330 16.23 23.95 -0.40
N GLU A 331 16.41 25.18 -0.81
CA GLU A 331 15.40 26.26 -0.70
C GLU A 331 14.46 26.31 -1.91
N GLU A 332 14.86 25.75 -3.06
CA GLU A 332 14.06 25.73 -4.29
C GLU A 332 13.54 24.33 -4.60
N ASP A 333 12.24 24.19 -4.78
CA ASP A 333 11.61 22.95 -5.21
C ASP A 333 11.50 22.92 -6.74
N VAL A 334 12.64 22.69 -7.40
CA VAL A 334 12.77 22.67 -8.87
C VAL A 334 11.71 21.78 -9.54
N VAL A 335 11.35 20.65 -8.92
CA VAL A 335 10.35 19.73 -9.48
C VAL A 335 8.95 20.33 -9.42
N LYS A 336 8.57 20.93 -8.29
CA LYS A 336 7.30 21.62 -8.11
C LYS A 336 7.19 22.84 -9.00
N ASP A 337 8.29 23.62 -9.10
CA ASP A 337 8.35 24.81 -9.97
C ASP A 337 8.25 24.45 -11.45
N SER A 338 8.89 23.36 -11.87
CA SER A 338 8.74 22.84 -13.24
C SER A 338 7.30 22.44 -13.54
N ALA A 339 6.63 21.78 -12.59
CA ALA A 339 5.22 21.40 -12.72
C ALA A 339 4.31 22.64 -12.81
N ARG A 340 4.56 23.66 -11.96
CA ARG A 340 3.85 24.93 -11.97
C ARG A 340 4.00 25.63 -13.33
N MET A 341 5.23 25.79 -13.81
CA MET A 341 5.50 26.43 -15.11
C MET A 341 4.82 25.66 -16.27
N TRP A 342 4.89 24.33 -16.27
CA TRP A 342 4.23 23.54 -17.29
C TRP A 342 2.70 23.74 -17.29
N LEU A 343 2.08 23.77 -16.09
CA LEU A 343 0.64 23.99 -15.95
C LEU A 343 0.21 25.41 -16.38
N GLN A 344 1.07 26.40 -16.22
CA GLN A 344 0.78 27.78 -16.66
C GLN A 344 0.74 27.92 -18.20
N MET A 345 1.45 27.03 -18.91
CA MET A 345 1.50 27.03 -20.38
C MET A 345 0.34 26.27 -21.04
N GLN A 346 -0.50 25.56 -20.24
CA GLN A 346 -1.67 24.84 -20.72
C GLN A 346 -2.93 25.69 -20.62
#